data_ae53c38238bc32a78b9d28b07054fdc3
#
_entry.id   ae53c38238bc32a78b9d28b07054fdc3
#
_cell.length_a   1.000
_cell.length_b   1.000
_cell.length_c   1.000
_cell.angle_alpha   90.00
_cell.angle_beta   90.00
_cell.angle_gamma   90.00
#
_symmetry.space_group_name_H-M   'P 1'
#
loop_
_entity.id
_entity.type
_entity.pdbx_description
1 polymer ?
#
loop_
_entity_poly.entity_id
_entity_poly.type
_entity_poly.pdbx_seq_one_letter_code
_entity_poly.pdbx_strand_id
1 'polypeptide(L)'
;MSQNQPTLVLISEDPRVSHRANEAMRIALGVVAGENAVDIVLTGAAAHLLDEDTDDLVDGDDVVKYRASLKKLGIPFHVESSAVPADPGWNAEGHVVIPTAAEGIAALVARASRFIVF
;
A
#
# COMPACT_ATOMS: atom_id res chain seq x y z
N MET A 1 -17.57 2.03 -21.30
CA MET A 1 -17.69 2.27 -19.90
C MET A 1 -16.44 1.87 -19.18
N SER A 2 -15.88 2.76 -18.49
CA SER A 2 -14.64 2.44 -17.83
C SER A 2 -14.84 2.28 -16.32
N GLN A 3 -15.79 1.44 -15.96
CA GLN A 3 -16.08 1.16 -14.57
C GLN A 3 -14.91 0.56 -13.86
N ASN A 4 -13.92 0.10 -14.60
CA ASN A 4 -12.76 -0.60 -14.02
C ASN A 4 -11.61 0.32 -13.70
N GLN A 5 -11.80 1.64 -13.80
CA GLN A 5 -10.77 2.57 -13.38
C GLN A 5 -10.61 2.49 -11.85
N PRO A 6 -9.41 2.27 -11.37
CA PRO A 6 -9.21 2.02 -9.96
C PRO A 6 -9.27 3.29 -9.11
N THR A 7 -9.52 3.09 -7.82
CA THR A 7 -9.24 4.08 -6.81
C THR A 7 -7.77 3.96 -6.45
N LEU A 8 -7.04 5.06 -6.46
CA LEU A 8 -5.65 5.08 -6.06
C LEU A 8 -5.55 5.45 -4.58
N VAL A 9 -4.88 4.62 -3.80
CA VAL A 9 -4.56 4.94 -2.41
C VAL A 9 -3.04 5.11 -2.35
N LEU A 10 -2.60 6.36 -2.24
CA LEU A 10 -1.18 6.69 -2.18
C LEU A 10 -0.82 6.99 -0.73
N ILE A 11 0.14 6.25 -0.20
CA ILE A 11 0.56 6.35 1.19
C ILE A 11 1.99 6.82 1.23
N SER A 12 2.22 7.97 1.86
CA SER A 12 3.55 8.54 2.06
C SER A 12 3.89 8.71 3.54
N GLU A 13 2.91 8.56 4.43
CA GLU A 13 3.13 8.71 5.87
C GLU A 13 3.94 7.55 6.42
N ASP A 14 4.82 7.86 7.36
CA ASP A 14 5.66 6.86 8.01
C ASP A 14 4.83 6.10 9.05
N PRO A 15 4.62 4.78 8.87
CA PRO A 15 3.80 4.01 9.81
C PRO A 15 4.44 3.84 11.20
N ARG A 16 5.71 4.22 11.34
CA ARG A 16 6.38 4.15 12.64
C ARG A 16 5.99 5.32 13.54
N VAL A 17 5.50 6.42 12.96
CA VAL A 17 5.19 7.64 13.72
C VAL A 17 3.77 8.16 13.50
N SER A 18 3.01 7.57 12.58
CA SER A 18 1.68 8.05 12.22
C SER A 18 0.70 6.89 12.07
N HIS A 19 -0.52 7.08 12.55
CA HIS A 19 -1.60 6.12 12.36
C HIS A 19 -2.26 6.25 10.97
N ARG A 20 -1.91 7.29 10.21
CA ARG A 20 -2.53 7.56 8.91
C ARG A 20 -2.24 6.46 7.89
N ALA A 21 -1.05 5.86 7.95
CA ALA A 21 -0.72 4.73 7.07
C ALA A 21 -1.64 3.54 7.34
N ASN A 22 -1.90 3.25 8.61
CA ASN A 22 -2.83 2.19 8.99
C ASN A 22 -4.25 2.50 8.51
N GLU A 23 -4.70 3.76 8.66
CA GLU A 23 -5.99 4.21 8.16
C GLU A 23 -6.11 3.99 6.65
N ALA A 24 -5.05 4.31 5.91
CA ALA A 24 -5.03 4.13 4.47
C ALA A 24 -5.20 2.66 4.08
N MET A 25 -4.56 1.76 4.82
CA MET A 25 -4.69 0.32 4.59
C MET A 25 -6.13 -0.15 4.80
N ARG A 26 -6.75 0.34 5.88
CA ARG A 26 -8.14 0.01 6.18
C ARG A 26 -9.07 0.49 5.07
N ILE A 27 -8.84 1.70 4.57
CA ILE A 27 -9.63 2.28 3.49
C ILE A 27 -9.45 1.50 2.20
N ALA A 28 -8.20 1.14 1.86
CA ALA A 28 -7.92 0.34 0.68
C ALA A 28 -8.67 -0.98 0.71
N LEU A 29 -8.67 -1.64 1.86
CA LEU A 29 -9.38 -2.89 2.03
C LEU A 29 -10.89 -2.69 1.87
N GLY A 30 -11.43 -1.58 2.39
CA GLY A 30 -12.84 -1.25 2.22
C GLY A 30 -13.23 -1.02 0.76
N VAL A 31 -12.36 -0.40 -0.02
CA VAL A 31 -12.59 -0.19 -1.44
C VAL A 31 -12.70 -1.53 -2.16
N VAL A 32 -11.80 -2.46 -1.88
CA VAL A 32 -11.82 -3.79 -2.48
C VAL A 32 -13.04 -4.57 -2.02
N ALA A 33 -13.40 -4.47 -0.76
CA ALA A 33 -14.59 -5.15 -0.21
C ALA A 33 -15.88 -4.67 -0.90
N GLY A 34 -15.90 -3.43 -1.38
CA GLY A 34 -17.01 -2.89 -2.17
C GLY A 34 -16.95 -3.27 -3.64
N GLU A 35 -16.09 -4.23 -4.00
CA GLU A 35 -15.91 -4.74 -5.36
C GLU A 35 -15.37 -3.68 -6.32
N ASN A 36 -14.63 -2.71 -5.81
CA ASN A 36 -13.98 -1.69 -6.62
C ASN A 36 -12.49 -2.02 -6.77
N ALA A 37 -11.94 -1.73 -7.94
CA ALA A 37 -10.51 -1.89 -8.15
C ALA A 37 -9.74 -0.85 -7.33
N VAL A 38 -8.58 -1.26 -6.80
CA VAL A 38 -7.70 -0.39 -6.04
C VAL A 38 -6.27 -0.54 -6.50
N ASP A 39 -5.56 0.59 -6.60
CA ASP A 39 -4.11 0.59 -6.74
C ASP A 39 -3.53 1.18 -5.44
N ILE A 40 -2.69 0.42 -4.77
CA ILE A 40 -2.02 0.89 -3.55
C ILE A 40 -0.59 1.25 -3.91
N VAL A 41 -0.20 2.48 -3.61
CA VAL A 41 1.15 2.99 -3.87
C VAL A 41 1.79 3.40 -2.56
N LEU A 42 2.97 2.85 -2.27
CA LEU A 42 3.75 3.20 -1.10
C LEU A 42 4.97 4.00 -1.54
N THR A 43 5.13 5.20 -0.99
CA THR A 43 6.28 6.05 -1.29
C THR A 43 7.07 6.34 0.00
N GLY A 44 8.38 6.49 -0.15
CA GLY A 44 9.24 6.85 0.97
C GLY A 44 9.08 5.90 2.16
N ALA A 45 8.94 6.47 3.34
CA ALA A 45 8.88 5.70 4.59
C ALA A 45 7.64 4.80 4.71
N ALA A 46 6.63 5.01 3.86
CA ALA A 46 5.44 4.14 3.87
C ALA A 46 5.79 2.69 3.52
N ALA A 47 6.94 2.45 2.87
CA ALA A 47 7.41 1.10 2.58
C ALA A 47 7.54 0.24 3.85
N HIS A 48 7.71 0.86 5.02
CA HIS A 48 7.79 0.13 6.28
C HIS A 48 6.49 -0.57 6.66
N LEU A 49 5.37 -0.30 5.96
CA LEU A 49 4.14 -1.07 6.14
C LEU A 49 4.33 -2.56 5.86
N LEU A 50 5.37 -2.93 5.13
CA LEU A 50 5.68 -4.31 4.79
C LEU A 50 6.84 -4.90 5.61
N ASP A 51 7.28 -4.19 6.66
CA ASP A 51 8.30 -4.71 7.56
C ASP A 51 7.83 -6.01 8.20
N GLU A 52 8.74 -6.96 8.33
CA GLU A 52 8.44 -8.21 9.04
C GLU A 52 8.09 -7.92 10.50
N ASP A 53 8.93 -7.11 11.15
CA ASP A 53 8.71 -6.70 12.53
C ASP A 53 7.79 -5.49 12.56
N THR A 54 6.60 -5.66 13.12
CA THR A 54 5.60 -4.60 13.21
C THR A 54 5.55 -3.94 14.58
N ASP A 55 6.45 -4.32 15.49
CA ASP A 55 6.45 -3.76 16.85
C ASP A 55 6.71 -2.26 16.87
N ASP A 56 7.45 -1.76 15.89
CA ASP A 56 7.76 -0.33 15.77
C ASP A 56 6.68 0.45 15.01
N LEU A 57 5.66 -0.23 14.49
CA LEU A 57 4.61 0.43 13.73
C LEU A 57 3.46 0.86 14.64
N VAL A 58 2.91 2.04 14.38
CA VAL A 58 1.70 2.49 15.08
C VAL A 58 0.56 1.57 14.65
N ASP A 59 -0.14 1.02 15.64
CA ASP A 59 -1.22 0.05 15.42
C ASP A 59 -0.75 -1.15 14.58
N GLY A 60 0.45 -1.65 14.88
CA GLY A 60 1.06 -2.73 14.10
C GLY A 60 0.22 -3.98 13.97
N ASP A 61 -0.57 -4.32 15.00
CA ASP A 61 -1.47 -5.48 14.95
C ASP A 61 -2.53 -5.32 13.86
N ASP A 62 -3.05 -4.11 13.68
CA ASP A 62 -4.01 -3.83 12.63
C ASP A 62 -3.35 -3.88 11.25
N VAL A 63 -2.13 -3.36 11.14
CA VAL A 63 -1.37 -3.42 9.89
C VAL A 63 -1.18 -4.87 9.45
N VAL A 64 -0.83 -5.76 10.38
CA VAL A 64 -0.68 -7.19 10.08
C VAL A 64 -1.98 -7.78 9.51
N LYS A 65 -3.11 -7.45 10.13
CA LYS A 65 -4.41 -7.95 9.68
C LYS A 65 -4.76 -7.45 8.28
N TYR A 66 -4.59 -6.16 8.06
CA TYR A 66 -4.98 -5.55 6.78
C TYR A 66 -4.11 -6.05 5.64
N ARG A 67 -2.79 -6.13 5.84
CA ARG A 67 -1.92 -6.62 4.78
C ARG A 67 -2.15 -8.11 4.48
N ALA A 68 -2.49 -8.90 5.50
CA ALA A 68 -2.83 -10.31 5.29
C ALA A 68 -4.11 -10.45 4.45
N SER A 69 -5.10 -9.63 4.72
CA SER A 69 -6.35 -9.64 3.95
C SER A 69 -6.13 -9.22 2.50
N LEU A 70 -5.30 -8.18 2.28
CA LEU A 70 -4.96 -7.74 0.93
C LEU A 70 -4.19 -8.82 0.17
N LYS A 71 -3.30 -9.52 0.84
CA LYS A 71 -2.56 -10.63 0.23
C LYS A 71 -3.52 -11.73 -0.22
N LYS A 72 -4.47 -12.09 0.62
CA LYS A 72 -5.48 -13.09 0.30
C LYS A 72 -6.30 -12.71 -0.92
N LEU A 73 -6.57 -11.41 -1.09
CA LEU A 73 -7.34 -10.91 -2.21
C LEU A 73 -6.49 -10.69 -3.46
N GLY A 74 -5.20 -10.93 -3.38
CA GLY A 74 -4.30 -10.78 -4.52
C GLY A 74 -3.97 -9.35 -4.88
N ILE A 75 -4.11 -8.41 -3.95
CA ILE A 75 -3.87 -6.99 -4.19
C ILE A 75 -2.38 -6.70 -4.05
N PRO A 76 -1.70 -6.24 -5.12
CA PRO A 76 -0.28 -5.92 -5.03
C PRO A 76 -0.05 -4.55 -4.41
N PHE A 77 1.18 -4.37 -3.90
CA PHE A 77 1.67 -3.06 -3.46
C PHE A 77 2.64 -2.53 -4.52
N HIS A 78 2.34 -1.36 -5.07
CA HIS A 78 3.28 -0.65 -5.92
C HIS A 78 4.17 0.18 -5.02
N VAL A 79 5.44 -0.18 -4.92
CA VAL A 79 6.37 0.49 -4.02
C VAL A 79 7.34 1.32 -4.83
N GLU A 80 7.48 2.60 -4.49
CA GLU A 80 8.45 3.48 -5.13
C GLU A 80 9.82 2.80 -5.13
N SER A 81 10.43 2.65 -6.31
CA SER A 81 11.65 1.87 -6.48
C SER A 81 12.77 2.31 -5.54
N SER A 82 12.93 3.62 -5.35
CA SER A 82 13.97 4.18 -4.48
C SER A 82 13.66 3.95 -2.99
N ALA A 83 12.45 3.57 -2.66
CA ALA A 83 12.05 3.34 -1.26
C ALA A 83 12.11 1.87 -0.86
N VAL A 84 12.34 0.96 -1.80
CA VAL A 84 12.41 -0.47 -1.49
C VAL A 84 13.66 -0.73 -0.63
N PRO A 85 13.48 -1.19 0.62
CA PRO A 85 14.63 -1.45 1.49
C PRO A 85 15.43 -2.65 1.03
N ALA A 86 16.73 -2.63 1.34
CA ALA A 86 17.61 -3.76 1.09
C ALA A 86 17.58 -4.78 2.23
N ASP A 87 16.87 -4.49 3.30
CA ASP A 87 16.78 -5.33 4.49
C ASP A 87 16.09 -6.65 4.15
N PRO A 88 16.70 -7.81 4.43
CA PRO A 88 16.07 -9.11 4.16
C PRO A 88 14.79 -9.36 4.97
N GLY A 89 14.59 -8.64 6.08
CA GLY A 89 13.35 -8.72 6.85
C GLY A 89 12.18 -7.97 6.22
N TRP A 90 12.47 -7.11 5.23
CA TRP A 90 11.42 -6.38 4.57
C TRP A 90 10.64 -7.30 3.63
N ASN A 91 9.32 -7.25 3.73
CA ASN A 91 8.40 -8.09 2.95
C ASN A 91 8.69 -9.58 3.11
N ALA A 92 9.12 -10.00 4.29
CA ALA A 92 9.41 -11.41 4.55
C ALA A 92 8.16 -12.29 4.46
N GLU A 93 6.98 -11.70 4.61
CA GLU A 93 5.72 -12.43 4.47
C GLU A 93 5.33 -12.72 3.01
N GLY A 94 6.06 -12.17 2.06
CA GLY A 94 5.86 -12.49 0.66
C GLY A 94 4.64 -11.85 0.02
N HIS A 95 4.34 -10.61 0.37
CA HIS A 95 3.31 -9.83 -0.33
C HIS A 95 3.77 -9.55 -1.76
N VAL A 96 2.81 -9.43 -2.67
CA VAL A 96 3.14 -9.06 -4.05
C VAL A 96 3.58 -7.61 -4.08
N VAL A 97 4.83 -7.37 -4.43
CA VAL A 97 5.41 -6.03 -4.51
C VAL A 97 5.86 -5.78 -5.95
N ILE A 98 5.44 -4.64 -6.47
CA ILE A 98 5.83 -4.19 -7.81
C ILE A 98 6.65 -2.91 -7.62
N PRO A 99 8.00 -3.00 -7.70
CA PRO A 99 8.82 -1.79 -7.64
C PRO A 99 8.45 -0.88 -8.80
N THR A 100 8.20 0.38 -8.51
CA THR A 100 7.61 1.31 -9.48
C THR A 100 8.40 2.60 -9.51
N ALA A 101 8.90 2.95 -10.69
CA ALA A 101 9.60 4.22 -10.90
C ALA A 101 8.61 5.38 -10.92
N ALA A 102 9.14 6.60 -10.85
CA ALA A 102 8.30 7.80 -10.83
C ALA A 102 7.33 7.85 -12.01
N GLU A 103 7.78 7.47 -13.20
CA GLU A 103 6.94 7.45 -14.41
C GLU A 103 5.80 6.45 -14.27
N GLY A 104 6.07 5.32 -13.63
CA GLY A 104 5.04 4.30 -13.38
C GLY A 104 4.01 4.78 -12.37
N ILE A 105 4.45 5.49 -11.34
CA ILE A 105 3.53 6.08 -10.36
C ILE A 105 2.66 7.12 -11.05
N ALA A 106 3.26 7.97 -11.90
CA ALA A 106 2.49 8.96 -12.66
C ALA A 106 1.43 8.29 -13.54
N ALA A 107 1.75 7.15 -14.14
CA ALA A 107 0.81 6.42 -14.96
C ALA A 107 -0.35 5.86 -14.13
N LEU A 108 -0.07 5.38 -12.92
CA LEU A 108 -1.11 4.92 -12.00
C LEU A 108 -2.04 6.06 -11.60
N VAL A 109 -1.47 7.23 -11.33
CA VAL A 109 -2.25 8.43 -11.01
C VAL A 109 -3.15 8.80 -12.18
N ALA A 110 -2.60 8.77 -13.40
CA ALA A 110 -3.34 9.19 -14.60
C ALA A 110 -4.55 8.30 -14.89
N ARG A 111 -4.48 7.01 -14.54
CA ARG A 111 -5.60 6.10 -14.81
C ARG A 111 -6.63 6.03 -13.69
N ALA A 112 -6.31 6.61 -12.53
CA ALA A 112 -7.20 6.50 -11.37
C ALA A 112 -8.45 7.36 -11.55
N SER A 113 -9.59 6.82 -11.13
CA SER A 113 -10.85 7.56 -11.12
C SER A 113 -11.00 8.40 -9.85
N ARG A 114 -10.34 8.00 -8.78
CA ARG A 114 -10.36 8.67 -7.49
C ARG A 114 -9.01 8.57 -6.83
N PHE A 115 -8.70 9.56 -6.00
CA PHE A 115 -7.45 9.59 -5.24
C PHE A 115 -7.73 9.69 -3.75
N ILE A 116 -7.01 8.91 -2.98
CA ILE A 116 -6.97 9.03 -1.53
C ILE A 116 -5.50 9.09 -1.16
N VAL A 117 -5.06 10.19 -0.57
CA VAL A 117 -3.65 10.43 -0.28
C VAL A 117 -3.44 10.56 1.23
N PHE A 118 -2.49 9.80 1.72
CA PHE A 118 -2.13 9.81 3.14
C PHE A 118 -0.65 10.07 3.34
#